data_04cd21be4e2fbba3f4e1e999a1dbaf00
#
_entry.id   04cd21be4e2fbba3f4e1e999a1dbaf00
#
_cell.length_a   1.000
_cell.length_b   1.000
_cell.length_c   1.000
_cell.angle_alpha   90.00
_cell.angle_beta   90.00
_cell.angle_gamma   90.00
#
_symmetry.space_group_name_H-M   'P 1'
#
loop_
_entity.id
_entity.type
_entity.pdbx_description
1 polymer ?
#
loop_
_entity_poly.entity_id
_entity_poly.type
_entity_poly.pdbx_seq_one_letter_code
_entity_poly.pdbx_strand_id
1 'polypeptide(L)' 'MTRAPRPEDLLCDPASSGWILQALRSALHRDPIDAANDAALLAQVLDAHAADVLAAALAGQQEPGR' A
#
# COMPACT_ATOMS: atom_id res chain seq x y z
N MET A 1 -22.25 7.21 -8.17
CA MET A 1 -21.02 6.72 -8.80
C MET A 1 -19.83 7.37 -8.14
N THR A 2 -18.89 6.55 -7.71
CA THR A 2 -17.77 7.03 -6.94
C THR A 2 -16.59 7.32 -7.86
N ARG A 3 -16.02 8.47 -7.69
CA ARG A 3 -14.88 8.89 -8.47
C ARG A 3 -13.59 8.48 -7.76
N ALA A 4 -12.60 8.11 -8.55
CA ALA A 4 -11.31 7.78 -7.97
C ALA A 4 -10.74 9.01 -7.24
N PRO A 5 -10.08 8.80 -6.11
CA PRO A 5 -9.46 9.92 -5.41
C PRO A 5 -8.35 10.54 -6.26
N ARG A 6 -8.19 11.83 -6.10
CA ARG A 6 -7.15 12.57 -6.79
C ARG A 6 -5.92 12.70 -5.91
N PRO A 7 -4.77 13.00 -6.52
CA PRO A 7 -3.56 13.16 -5.71
C PRO A 7 -3.72 14.20 -4.61
N GLU A 8 -4.37 15.31 -4.91
CA GLU A 8 -4.55 16.35 -3.90
C GLU A 8 -5.43 15.91 -2.75
N ASP A 9 -6.40 15.01 -3.01
CA ASP A 9 -7.24 14.48 -1.95
C ASP A 9 -6.40 13.72 -0.94
N LEU A 10 -5.47 12.92 -1.44
CA LEU A 10 -4.61 12.13 -0.59
C LEU A 10 -3.63 12.99 0.17
N LEU A 11 -3.08 14.00 -0.49
CA LEU A 11 -2.12 14.90 0.13
C LEU A 11 -2.72 15.72 1.25
N CYS A 12 -4.04 16.00 1.17
CA CYS A 12 -4.73 16.80 2.16
C CYS A 12 -5.43 15.98 3.22
N ASP A 13 -5.47 14.67 3.06
CA ASP A 13 -6.18 13.79 3.98
C ASP A 13 -5.36 13.57 5.24
N PRO A 14 -5.85 13.97 6.41
CA PRO A 14 -5.09 13.75 7.65
C PRO A 14 -4.91 12.29 8.00
N ALA A 15 -5.69 11.40 7.40
CA ALA A 15 -5.55 9.96 7.63
C ALA A 15 -4.45 9.33 6.79
N SER A 16 -3.90 10.05 5.83
CA SER A 16 -2.83 9.51 4.99
C SER A 16 -1.55 9.35 5.79
N SER A 17 -0.92 8.18 5.67
CA SER A 17 0.34 7.94 6.38
C SER A 17 1.47 8.72 5.73
N GLY A 18 2.53 8.97 6.50
CA GLY A 18 3.71 9.61 5.95
C GLY A 18 4.32 8.83 4.80
N TRP A 19 4.25 7.49 4.88
CA TRP A 19 4.78 6.64 3.84
C TRP A 19 4.04 6.85 2.52
N ILE A 20 2.72 6.88 2.56
CA ILE A 20 1.94 7.03 1.32
C ILE A 20 2.10 8.44 0.75
N LEU A 21 2.22 9.45 1.62
CA LEU A 21 2.45 10.82 1.15
C LEU A 21 3.79 10.95 0.45
N GLN A 22 4.82 10.35 1.01
CA GLN A 22 6.14 10.36 0.41
C GLN A 22 6.15 9.64 -0.92
N ALA A 23 5.50 8.48 -0.96
CA ALA A 23 5.42 7.70 -2.18
C ALA A 23 4.68 8.46 -3.27
N LEU A 24 3.59 9.12 -2.92
CA LEU A 24 2.81 9.89 -3.89
C LEU A 24 3.61 11.07 -4.42
N ARG A 25 4.28 11.80 -3.54
CA ARG A 25 5.10 12.93 -3.99
C ARG A 25 6.18 12.49 -4.95
N SER A 26 6.81 11.36 -4.65
CA SER A 26 7.82 10.79 -5.54
C SER A 26 7.21 10.39 -6.88
N ALA A 27 6.04 9.76 -6.83
CA ALA A 27 5.38 9.28 -8.03
C ALA A 27 4.96 10.42 -8.96
N LEU A 28 4.58 11.57 -8.39
CA LEU A 28 4.12 12.70 -9.18
C LEU A 28 5.23 13.30 -10.02
N HIS A 29 6.48 13.00 -9.74
CA HIS A 29 7.62 13.46 -10.54
C HIS A 29 7.95 12.50 -11.68
N ARG A 30 7.24 11.39 -11.78
CA ARG A 30 7.51 10.37 -12.77
C ARG A 30 6.42 10.39 -13.85
N ASP A 31 6.69 9.65 -14.93
CA ASP A 31 5.65 9.45 -15.93
C ASP A 31 4.43 8.79 -15.27
N PRO A 32 3.23 9.36 -15.45
CA PRO A 32 2.05 8.84 -14.74
C PRO A 32 1.74 7.38 -15.04
N ILE A 33 1.95 6.94 -16.27
CA ILE A 33 1.65 5.56 -16.63
C ILE A 33 2.64 4.61 -15.99
N ASP A 34 3.92 4.97 -16.03
CA ASP A 34 4.95 4.15 -15.38
C ASP A 34 4.73 4.10 -13.88
N ALA A 35 4.40 5.23 -13.28
CA ALA A 35 4.18 5.28 -11.84
C ALA A 35 2.99 4.40 -11.46
N ALA A 36 1.92 4.43 -12.23
CA ALA A 36 0.75 3.60 -11.95
C ALA A 36 1.08 2.13 -12.09
N ASN A 37 1.83 1.75 -13.11
CA ASN A 37 2.22 0.36 -13.31
C ASN A 37 3.10 -0.13 -12.16
N ASP A 38 4.06 0.67 -11.76
CA ASP A 38 4.94 0.32 -10.65
C ASP A 38 4.17 0.20 -9.35
N ALA A 39 3.22 1.10 -9.13
CA ALA A 39 2.42 1.07 -7.92
C ALA A 39 1.55 -0.19 -7.88
N ALA A 40 1.00 -0.59 -9.02
CA ALA A 40 0.19 -1.81 -9.09
C ALA A 40 1.04 -3.04 -8.78
N LEU A 41 2.24 -3.09 -9.32
CA LEU A 41 3.15 -4.18 -9.02
C LEU A 41 3.54 -4.20 -7.56
N LEU A 42 3.85 -3.05 -7.02
CA LEU A 42 4.18 -2.94 -5.60
C LEU A 42 3.03 -3.39 -4.72
N ALA A 43 1.80 -3.03 -5.09
CA ALA A 43 0.62 -3.44 -4.33
C ALA A 43 0.50 -4.96 -4.31
N GLN A 44 0.76 -5.63 -5.44
CA GLN A 44 0.71 -7.08 -5.49
C GLN A 44 1.74 -7.72 -4.57
N VAL A 45 2.96 -7.17 -4.58
CA VAL A 45 4.03 -7.69 -3.74
C VAL A 45 3.69 -7.50 -2.27
N LEU A 46 3.19 -6.32 -1.92
CA LEU A 46 2.86 -6.02 -0.54
C LEU A 46 1.65 -6.81 -0.06
N ASP A 47 0.68 -7.05 -0.93
CA ASP A 47 -0.47 -7.88 -0.57
C ASP A 47 -0.03 -9.30 -0.25
N ALA A 48 0.84 -9.87 -1.07
CA ALA A 48 1.35 -11.22 -0.83
C ALA A 48 2.18 -11.24 0.46
N HIS A 49 3.01 -10.22 0.65
CA HIS A 49 3.81 -10.14 1.86
C HIS A 49 2.93 -10.04 3.11
N ALA A 50 1.89 -9.22 3.06
CA ALA A 50 0.98 -9.07 4.19
C ALA A 50 0.28 -10.38 4.50
N ALA A 51 -0.12 -11.12 3.46
CA ALA A 51 -0.75 -12.40 3.66
C ALA A 51 0.20 -13.40 4.33
N ASP A 52 1.46 -13.40 3.91
CA ASP A 52 2.46 -14.29 4.50
C ASP A 52 2.72 -13.94 5.96
N VAL A 53 2.83 -12.67 6.26
CA VAL A 53 3.06 -12.21 7.63
C VAL A 53 1.87 -12.59 8.51
N LEU A 54 0.66 -12.38 8.02
CA LEU A 54 -0.53 -12.71 8.76
C LEU A 54 -0.64 -14.22 9.00
N ALA A 55 -0.34 -15.01 7.98
CA ALA A 55 -0.40 -16.47 8.11
C ALA A 55 0.62 -16.95 9.12
N ALA A 56 1.81 -16.37 9.13
CA ALA A 56 2.83 -16.73 10.10
C ALA A 56 2.40 -16.37 11.52
N ALA A 57 1.78 -15.22 11.68
CA ALA A 57 1.30 -14.80 12.99
C ALA A 57 0.19 -15.72 13.50
N LEU A 58 -0.73 -16.09 12.61
CA LEU A 58 -1.81 -16.99 13.00
C LEU A 58 -1.29 -18.38 13.31
N ALA A 59 -0.32 -18.85 12.53
CA ALA A 59 0.29 -20.16 12.80
C ALA A 59 0.99 -20.17 14.14
N GLY A 60 1.66 -19.07 14.47
CA GLY A 60 2.32 -18.97 15.77
C GLY A 60 1.34 -18.99 16.91
N GLN A 61 0.19 -18.34 16.73
CA GLN A 61 -0.83 -18.33 17.76
C GLN A 61 -1.51 -19.67 17.94
N GLN A 62 -1.63 -20.39 16.86
CA GLN A 62 -2.28 -21.71 16.91
C GLN A 62 -1.37 -22.79 17.43
N GLU A 63 -0.13 -22.48 17.56
CA GLU A 63 0.79 -23.44 18.14
C GLU A 63 0.42 -23.68 19.56
N PRO A 64 -0.04 -24.84 19.88
CA PRO A 64 -0.40 -25.11 21.26
C PRO A 64 0.85 -25.02 22.08
N GLY A 65 0.74 -24.31 23.12
CA GLY A 65 1.89 -24.01 23.95
C GLY A 65 2.85 -25.18 24.03
N ARG A 66 3.79 -25.11 23.28
CA ARG A 66 4.77 -26.13 23.19
C ARG A 66 5.66 -26.11 24.31
#